data_98b1cc4ea052d53bd31cf537836f4754
#
_entry.id   98b1cc4ea052d53bd31cf537836f4754
#
_cell.length_a   1.000
_cell.length_b   1.000
_cell.length_c   1.000
_cell.angle_alpha   90.00
_cell.angle_beta   90.00
_cell.angle_gamma   90.00
#
_symmetry.space_group_name_H-M   'P 1'
#
loop_
_entity.id
_entity.type
_entity.pdbx_description
1 polymer ?
#
loop_
_entity_poly.entity_id
_entity_poly.type
_entity_poly.pdbx_seq_one_letter_code
_entity_poly.pdbx_strand_id
1 'polypeptide(L)'
;ISTDMIAGFPQESDEQFAQALELVEKELRFSFIHCFPYSRRDHTRAAQLPGHLPNQVKKARAAQLGELSERLHHAYMETFLGKQADVIIERQKEGMLFGYSSEYIPVYIPWTGDEMPRRAYVRLDGFCREGMHASEMEVIS
;
A
#
# COMPACT_ATOMS: atom_id res chain seq x y z
N ILE A 1 7.62 -3.44 5.43
CA ILE A 1 8.37 -3.56 4.16
C ILE A 1 7.40 -3.42 3.00
N SER A 2 7.78 -2.66 2.01
CA SER A 2 7.01 -2.52 0.76
C SER A 2 7.87 -2.88 -0.44
N THR A 3 7.23 -3.24 -1.55
CA THR A 3 7.92 -3.55 -2.78
C THR A 3 7.09 -3.15 -4.00
N ASP A 4 7.74 -3.03 -5.14
CA ASP A 4 7.07 -2.79 -6.42
C ASP A 4 7.10 -4.08 -7.23
N MET A 5 5.97 -4.40 -7.87
CA MET A 5 5.88 -5.56 -8.75
C MET A 5 5.22 -5.19 -10.06
N ILE A 6 5.72 -5.75 -11.15
CA ILE A 6 5.16 -5.57 -12.49
C ILE A 6 4.48 -6.88 -12.90
N ALA A 7 3.22 -6.79 -13.28
CA ALA A 7 2.46 -7.92 -13.79
C ALA A 7 2.40 -7.90 -15.32
N GLY A 8 2.49 -9.07 -15.93
CA GLY A 8 2.36 -9.19 -17.37
C GLY A 8 3.63 -8.86 -18.15
N PHE A 9 4.81 -9.04 -17.56
CA PHE A 9 6.07 -8.92 -18.29
C PHE A 9 6.08 -9.88 -19.49
N PRO A 10 6.77 -9.55 -20.60
CA PRO A 10 6.80 -10.43 -21.76
C PRO A 10 7.19 -11.87 -21.40
N GLN A 11 6.47 -12.84 -21.98
CA GLN A 11 6.68 -14.28 -21.77
C GLN A 11 6.27 -14.81 -20.39
N GLU A 12 5.70 -13.97 -19.52
CA GLU A 12 5.19 -14.45 -18.24
C GLU A 12 4.01 -15.39 -18.46
N SER A 13 4.12 -16.64 -18.01
CA SER A 13 3.05 -17.62 -18.11
C SER A 13 2.07 -17.49 -16.93
N ASP A 14 0.87 -18.07 -17.07
CA ASP A 14 -0.10 -18.12 -15.97
C ASP A 14 0.46 -18.86 -14.76
N GLU A 15 1.22 -19.93 -15.02
CA GLU A 15 1.86 -20.70 -13.95
C GLU A 15 2.91 -19.90 -13.21
N GLN A 16 3.75 -19.16 -13.94
CA GLN A 16 4.75 -18.29 -13.34
C GLN A 16 4.12 -17.19 -12.49
N PHE A 17 3.02 -16.61 -12.98
CA PHE A 17 2.31 -15.60 -12.24
C PHE A 17 1.68 -16.16 -10.96
N ALA A 18 1.07 -17.34 -11.04
CA ALA A 18 0.48 -18.01 -9.88
C ALA A 18 1.54 -18.33 -8.82
N GLN A 19 2.73 -18.76 -9.25
CA GLN A 19 3.87 -18.99 -8.35
C GLN A 19 4.33 -17.71 -7.67
N ALA A 20 4.35 -16.59 -8.40
CA ALA A 20 4.73 -15.30 -7.84
C ALA A 20 3.72 -14.84 -6.77
N LEU A 21 2.42 -15.00 -7.02
CA LEU A 21 1.39 -14.67 -6.03
C LEU A 21 1.54 -15.51 -4.76
N GLU A 22 1.77 -16.81 -4.92
CA GLU A 22 1.94 -17.71 -3.79
C GLU A 22 3.17 -17.36 -2.97
N LEU A 23 4.28 -17.04 -3.63
CA LEU A 23 5.51 -16.63 -2.96
C LEU A 23 5.29 -15.37 -2.10
N VAL A 24 4.64 -14.37 -2.67
CA VAL A 24 4.36 -13.12 -1.97
C VAL A 24 3.45 -13.36 -0.76
N GLU A 25 2.39 -14.13 -0.94
CA GLU A 25 1.41 -14.38 0.11
C GLU A 25 1.98 -15.17 1.28
N LYS A 26 2.74 -16.24 1.00
CA LYS A 26 3.16 -17.19 2.02
C LYS A 26 4.53 -16.93 2.59
N GLU A 27 5.47 -16.45 1.79
CA GLU A 27 6.88 -16.40 2.19
C GLU A 27 7.44 -14.99 2.37
N LEU A 28 7.03 -14.03 1.54
CA LEU A 28 7.63 -12.69 1.59
C LEU A 28 6.94 -11.74 2.55
N ARG A 29 5.63 -11.87 2.75
CA ARG A 29 4.84 -11.08 3.71
C ARG A 29 5.10 -9.58 3.65
N PHE A 30 5.03 -9.00 2.46
CA PHE A 30 5.20 -7.56 2.31
C PHE A 30 4.04 -6.81 2.93
N SER A 31 4.35 -5.68 3.58
CA SER A 31 3.31 -4.82 4.18
C SER A 31 2.49 -4.09 3.13
N PHE A 32 3.09 -3.79 1.99
CA PHE A 32 2.41 -3.14 0.88
C PHE A 32 3.12 -3.47 -0.43
N ILE A 33 2.34 -3.71 -1.48
CA ILE A 33 2.87 -3.98 -2.81
C ILE A 33 2.30 -2.97 -3.79
N HIS A 34 3.16 -2.24 -4.46
CA HIS A 34 2.77 -1.38 -5.57
C HIS A 34 2.73 -2.22 -6.83
N CYS A 35 1.55 -2.40 -7.40
CA CYS A 35 1.32 -3.28 -8.54
C CYS A 35 1.11 -2.46 -9.80
N PHE A 36 1.88 -2.77 -10.84
CA PHE A 36 1.77 -2.10 -12.13
C PHE A 36 1.64 -3.13 -13.24
N PRO A 37 0.70 -2.95 -14.19
CA PRO A 37 0.73 -3.75 -15.41
C PRO A 37 1.95 -3.36 -16.23
N TYR A 38 2.59 -4.34 -16.87
CA TYR A 38 3.73 -4.05 -17.73
C TYR A 38 3.29 -3.11 -18.85
N SER A 39 4.07 -2.06 -19.07
CA SER A 39 3.86 -1.10 -20.15
C SER A 39 5.07 -1.14 -21.10
N ARG A 40 4.79 -1.43 -22.37
CA ARG A 40 5.84 -1.47 -23.38
C ARG A 40 6.40 -0.09 -23.61
N ARG A 41 7.71 0.04 -23.49
CA ARG A 41 8.42 1.30 -23.77
C ARG A 41 9.43 1.05 -24.89
N ASP A 42 9.38 1.92 -25.92
CA ASP A 42 10.28 1.80 -27.05
C ASP A 42 11.74 1.93 -26.60
N HIS A 43 12.62 1.30 -27.37
CA HIS A 43 14.07 1.28 -27.16
C HIS A 43 14.53 0.54 -25.88
N THR A 44 13.64 -0.20 -25.22
CA THR A 44 14.03 -1.06 -24.10
C THR A 44 14.24 -2.49 -24.59
N ARG A 45 15.04 -3.26 -23.85
CA ARG A 45 15.22 -4.67 -24.12
C ARG A 45 13.92 -5.45 -24.04
N ALA A 46 13.11 -5.14 -23.03
CA ALA A 46 11.83 -5.80 -22.82
C ALA A 46 10.87 -5.58 -24.01
N ALA A 47 10.90 -4.40 -24.63
CA ALA A 47 10.06 -4.13 -25.80
C ALA A 47 10.42 -4.97 -27.01
N GLN A 48 11.66 -5.46 -27.10
CA GLN A 48 12.16 -6.27 -28.21
C GLN A 48 11.98 -7.77 -27.97
N LEU A 49 11.61 -8.17 -26.76
CA LEU A 49 11.39 -9.58 -26.46
C LEU A 49 10.10 -10.08 -27.14
N PRO A 50 10.10 -11.36 -27.61
CA PRO A 50 8.86 -11.96 -28.07
C PRO A 50 7.92 -12.29 -26.91
N GLY A 51 6.69 -12.65 -27.21
CA GLY A 51 5.76 -13.14 -26.19
C GLY A 51 5.12 -12.05 -25.34
N HIS A 52 4.96 -10.85 -25.89
CA HIS A 52 4.18 -9.79 -25.22
C HIS A 52 2.75 -10.22 -25.00
N LEU A 53 2.25 -9.99 -23.79
CA LEU A 53 0.92 -10.42 -23.40
C LEU A 53 -0.14 -9.40 -23.81
N PRO A 54 -1.38 -9.82 -24.08
CA PRO A 54 -2.48 -8.89 -24.31
C PRO A 54 -2.70 -7.97 -23.12
N ASN A 55 -3.14 -6.73 -23.36
CA ASN A 55 -3.39 -5.76 -22.31
C ASN A 55 -4.39 -6.27 -21.27
N GLN A 56 -5.40 -7.04 -21.70
CA GLN A 56 -6.38 -7.63 -20.79
C GLN A 56 -5.73 -8.55 -19.76
N VAL A 57 -4.77 -9.37 -20.20
CA VAL A 57 -4.02 -10.28 -19.32
C VAL A 57 -3.18 -9.48 -18.32
N LYS A 58 -2.47 -8.46 -18.79
CA LYS A 58 -1.65 -7.61 -17.92
C LYS A 58 -2.49 -6.91 -16.86
N LYS A 59 -3.66 -6.38 -17.25
CA LYS A 59 -4.56 -5.71 -16.31
C LYS A 59 -5.16 -6.69 -15.30
N ALA A 60 -5.54 -7.87 -15.73
CA ALA A 60 -6.08 -8.89 -14.84
C ALA A 60 -5.06 -9.34 -13.81
N ARG A 61 -3.82 -9.52 -14.22
CA ARG A 61 -2.74 -9.89 -13.30
C ARG A 61 -2.41 -8.78 -12.31
N ALA A 62 -2.38 -7.53 -12.77
CA ALA A 62 -2.17 -6.38 -11.90
C ALA A 62 -3.31 -6.26 -10.87
N ALA A 63 -4.55 -6.52 -11.27
CA ALA A 63 -5.69 -6.51 -10.35
C ALA A 63 -5.58 -7.59 -9.27
N GLN A 64 -5.15 -8.80 -9.63
CA GLN A 64 -4.94 -9.88 -8.65
C GLN A 64 -3.85 -9.54 -7.64
N LEU A 65 -2.73 -8.97 -8.10
CA LEU A 65 -1.69 -8.49 -7.21
C LEU A 65 -2.18 -7.36 -6.31
N GLY A 66 -3.02 -6.47 -6.85
CA GLY A 66 -3.62 -5.39 -6.08
C GLY A 66 -4.50 -5.90 -4.94
N GLU A 67 -5.34 -6.89 -5.22
CA GLU A 67 -6.19 -7.52 -4.20
C GLU A 67 -5.35 -8.20 -3.11
N LEU A 68 -4.31 -8.90 -3.50
CA LEU A 68 -3.38 -9.52 -2.56
C LEU A 68 -2.69 -8.45 -1.72
N SER A 69 -2.22 -7.37 -2.34
CA SER A 69 -1.59 -6.25 -1.66
C SER A 69 -2.53 -5.64 -0.60
N GLU A 70 -3.80 -5.43 -0.94
CA GLU A 70 -4.77 -4.88 0.00
C GLU A 70 -4.97 -5.81 1.21
N ARG A 71 -5.06 -7.11 0.98
CA ARG A 71 -5.18 -8.09 2.07
C ARG A 71 -3.96 -8.10 2.98
N LEU A 72 -2.77 -8.07 2.40
CA LEU A 72 -1.53 -8.06 3.16
C LEU A 72 -1.36 -6.76 3.94
N HIS A 73 -1.70 -5.63 3.33
CA HIS A 73 -1.64 -4.33 3.99
C HIS A 73 -2.62 -4.26 5.16
N HIS A 74 -3.85 -4.74 4.97
CA HIS A 74 -4.85 -4.80 6.03
C HIS A 74 -4.40 -5.69 7.18
N ALA A 75 -3.87 -6.86 6.88
CA ALA A 75 -3.33 -7.76 7.90
C ALA A 75 -2.16 -7.13 8.66
N TYR A 76 -1.30 -6.39 7.96
CA TYR A 76 -0.21 -5.65 8.59
C TYR A 76 -0.74 -4.61 9.55
N MET A 77 -1.71 -3.80 9.10
CA MET A 77 -2.33 -2.77 9.95
C MET A 77 -3.04 -3.35 11.17
N GLU A 78 -3.65 -4.53 11.05
CA GLU A 78 -4.31 -5.19 12.17
C GLU A 78 -3.35 -5.44 13.35
N THR A 79 -2.08 -5.67 13.06
CA THR A 79 -1.09 -5.89 14.12
C THR A 79 -0.84 -4.65 14.98
N PHE A 80 -1.27 -3.48 14.50
CA PHE A 80 -1.10 -2.21 15.20
C PHE A 80 -2.36 -1.76 15.94
N LEU A 81 -3.47 -2.47 15.83
CA LEU A 81 -4.70 -2.11 16.55
C LEU A 81 -4.45 -2.06 18.06
N GLY A 82 -4.84 -0.97 18.69
CA GLY A 82 -4.63 -0.73 20.11
C GLY A 82 -3.24 -0.27 20.49
N LYS A 83 -2.33 -0.21 19.54
CA LYS A 83 -0.97 0.26 19.79
C LYS A 83 -0.86 1.76 19.54
N GLN A 84 0.16 2.36 20.12
CA GLN A 84 0.48 3.76 19.91
C GLN A 84 1.38 3.92 18.70
N ALA A 85 1.21 5.04 18.00
CA ALA A 85 2.01 5.35 16.83
C ALA A 85 2.42 6.83 16.84
N ASP A 86 3.60 7.09 16.30
CA ASP A 86 4.12 8.43 16.09
C ASP A 86 3.82 8.80 14.63
N VAL A 87 3.02 9.85 14.44
CA VAL A 87 2.50 10.22 13.13
C VAL A 87 3.02 11.59 12.73
N ILE A 88 3.57 11.69 11.54
CA ILE A 88 3.93 12.95 10.91
C ILE A 88 2.72 13.42 10.12
N ILE A 89 2.20 14.59 10.49
CA ILE A 89 0.98 15.15 9.90
C ILE A 89 1.34 15.87 8.61
N GLU A 90 0.65 15.52 7.54
CA GLU A 90 0.89 16.12 6.22
C GLU A 90 -0.17 17.11 5.81
N ARG A 91 -1.44 16.89 6.19
CA ARG A 91 -2.52 17.78 5.79
C ARG A 91 -3.70 17.71 6.76
N GLN A 92 -4.50 18.76 6.72
CA GLN A 92 -5.76 18.87 7.46
C GLN A 92 -6.88 19.15 6.46
N LYS A 93 -7.95 18.37 6.54
CA LYS A 93 -9.09 18.54 5.64
C LYS A 93 -10.35 17.99 6.30
N GLU A 94 -11.44 18.79 6.22
CA GLU A 94 -12.78 18.36 6.67
C GLU A 94 -12.82 17.81 8.10
N GLY A 95 -12.11 18.46 9.03
CA GLY A 95 -12.11 18.04 10.43
C GLY A 95 -11.23 16.83 10.72
N MET A 96 -10.38 16.45 9.79
CA MET A 96 -9.46 15.32 9.94
C MET A 96 -8.03 15.75 9.64
N LEU A 97 -7.11 15.24 10.45
CA LEU A 97 -5.69 15.28 10.13
C LEU A 97 -5.34 14.00 9.38
N PHE A 98 -4.45 14.11 8.43
CA PHE A 98 -3.89 12.99 7.69
C PHE A 98 -2.38 13.00 7.77
N GLY A 99 -1.80 11.84 8.03
CA GLY A 99 -0.35 11.68 8.05
C GLY A 99 0.05 10.22 7.99
N TYR A 100 1.34 9.97 8.15
CA TYR A 100 1.90 8.61 8.14
C TYR A 100 2.62 8.32 9.44
N SER A 101 2.42 7.10 9.94
CA SER A 101 3.20 6.60 11.07
C SER A 101 4.64 6.32 10.64
N SER A 102 5.51 6.06 11.61
CA SER A 102 6.89 5.66 11.32
C SER A 102 6.98 4.35 10.54
N GLU A 103 5.94 3.54 10.57
CA GLU A 103 5.81 2.29 9.80
C GLU A 103 5.15 2.50 8.44
N TYR A 104 4.94 3.75 8.02
CA TYR A 104 4.29 4.15 6.77
C TYR A 104 2.81 3.76 6.67
N ILE A 105 2.13 3.66 7.79
CA ILE A 105 0.68 3.44 7.81
C ILE A 105 -0.03 4.79 7.67
N PRO A 106 -0.97 4.94 6.70
CA PRO A 106 -1.79 6.14 6.63
C PRO A 106 -2.69 6.23 7.86
N VAL A 107 -2.70 7.38 8.52
CA VAL A 107 -3.47 7.58 9.75
C VAL A 107 -4.38 8.79 9.60
N TYR A 108 -5.65 8.61 9.99
CA TYR A 108 -6.68 9.64 9.98
C TYR A 108 -7.10 9.95 11.41
N ILE A 109 -6.99 11.23 11.81
CA ILE A 109 -7.22 11.67 13.19
C ILE A 109 -8.26 12.77 13.19
N PRO A 110 -9.37 12.64 13.94
CA PRO A 110 -10.33 13.75 14.10
C PRO A 110 -9.64 14.95 14.74
N TRP A 111 -9.88 16.13 14.21
CA TRP A 111 -9.24 17.36 14.67
C TRP A 111 -10.18 18.56 14.53
N THR A 112 -10.31 19.34 15.59
CA THR A 112 -11.14 20.55 15.62
C THR A 112 -10.34 21.83 15.83
N GLY A 113 -9.01 21.72 15.95
CA GLY A 113 -8.16 22.87 16.16
C GLY A 113 -7.96 23.71 14.91
N ASP A 114 -7.52 24.96 15.09
CA ASP A 114 -7.29 25.88 13.98
C ASP A 114 -5.92 25.67 13.32
N GLU A 115 -4.95 25.25 14.08
CA GLU A 115 -3.59 25.03 13.58
C GLU A 115 -3.30 23.54 13.43
N MET A 116 -2.76 23.16 12.27
CA MET A 116 -2.33 21.80 12.01
C MET A 116 -1.04 21.49 12.75
N PRO A 117 -1.02 20.51 13.67
CA PRO A 117 0.22 20.08 14.29
C PRO A 117 1.11 19.38 13.26
N ARG A 118 2.41 19.37 13.49
CA ARG A 118 3.37 18.68 12.62
C ARG A 118 3.47 17.19 12.94
N ARG A 119 3.31 16.86 14.21
CA ARG A 119 3.55 15.52 14.70
C ARG A 119 2.63 15.22 15.86
N ALA A 120 2.10 14.01 15.88
CA ALA A 120 1.21 13.58 16.93
C ALA A 120 1.54 12.15 17.35
N TYR A 121 1.32 11.86 18.63
CA TYR A 121 1.42 10.52 19.16
C TYR A 121 0.00 10.03 19.41
N VAL A 122 -0.40 8.95 18.77
CA VAL A 122 -1.79 8.52 18.73
C VAL A 122 -1.94 7.04 19.04
N ARG A 123 -3.15 6.66 19.44
CA ARG A 123 -3.53 5.26 19.55
C ARG A 123 -4.36 4.86 18.35
N LEU A 124 -3.95 3.82 17.65
CA LEU A 124 -4.65 3.30 16.50
C LEU A 124 -5.82 2.43 16.98
N ASP A 125 -7.04 2.81 16.67
CA ASP A 125 -8.23 2.17 17.22
C ASP A 125 -9.17 1.54 16.19
N GLY A 126 -8.89 1.68 14.92
CA GLY A 126 -9.73 1.12 13.88
C GLY A 126 -9.17 1.36 12.50
N PHE A 127 -9.99 1.08 11.50
CA PHE A 127 -9.64 1.30 10.11
C PHE A 127 -10.46 2.46 9.53
N CYS A 128 -9.84 3.22 8.63
CA CYS A 128 -10.47 4.34 7.97
C CYS A 128 -9.91 4.46 6.56
N ARG A 129 -10.79 4.36 5.55
CA ARG A 129 -10.37 4.40 4.14
C ARG A 129 -9.27 3.38 3.86
N GLU A 130 -8.11 3.84 3.39
CA GLU A 130 -6.97 2.98 3.07
C GLU A 130 -5.98 2.81 4.23
N GLY A 131 -6.28 3.38 5.37
CA GLY A 131 -5.38 3.39 6.52
C GLY A 131 -6.09 3.10 7.82
N MET A 132 -5.63 3.72 8.90
CA MET A 132 -6.14 3.50 10.23
C MET A 132 -6.68 4.79 10.85
N HIS A 133 -7.62 4.62 11.75
CA HIS A 133 -8.22 5.70 12.52
C HIS A 133 -7.59 5.77 13.90
N ALA A 134 -7.39 6.97 14.41
CA ALA A 134 -6.90 7.19 15.76
C ALA A 134 -7.79 8.21 16.46
N SER A 135 -8.18 7.92 17.69
CA SER A 135 -9.07 8.78 18.49
C SER A 135 -8.35 9.50 19.63
N GLU A 136 -7.36 8.88 20.23
CA GLU A 136 -6.57 9.48 21.30
C GLU A 136 -5.31 10.08 20.73
N MET A 137 -5.07 11.36 21.00
CA MET A 137 -3.95 12.07 20.42
C MET A 137 -3.22 12.94 21.45
N GLU A 138 -1.89 12.87 21.42
CA GLU A 138 -1.00 13.79 22.12
C GLU A 138 -0.19 14.54 21.08
N VAL A 139 -0.34 15.87 21.07
CA VAL A 139 0.41 16.72 20.13
C VAL A 139 1.82 16.91 20.66
N ILE A 140 2.81 16.62 19.84
CA ILE A 140 4.20 16.73 20.22
C ILE A 140 4.79 18.10 19.83
N SER A 141 4.25 18.70 18.76
CA SER A 141 4.63 20.10 18.43
C SER A 141 3.98 20.55 17.13
#